data_2f0e4a3e5ac098c9df8828d34c5bf062
#
_entry.id   2f0e4a3e5ac098c9df8828d34c5bf062
#
_cell.length_a   1.000
_cell.length_b   1.000
_cell.length_c   1.000
_cell.angle_alpha   90.00
_cell.angle_beta   90.00
_cell.angle_gamma   90.00
#
_symmetry.space_group_name_H-M   'P 1'
#
loop_
_entity.id
_entity.type
_entity.pdbx_description
1 polymer ?
#
loop_
_entity_poly.entity_id
_entity_poly.type
_entity_poly.pdbx_seq_one_letter_code
_entity_poly.pdbx_strand_id
1 'polypeptide(L)'
;MPSIQDDVRGAIKTALAGVSANVYDIVPEAPIVPAVVIVPDSPYMELETIGRANVRVKLNYTVTACVAYFSNAASLDNLEKLTISILSALSASKYELSTVERPSVTQIGTTNLLVSDIRLSVRYEQ
;
A
#
# COMPACT_ATOMS: atom_id res chain seq x y z
N MET A 1 23.25 -7.70 4.00
CA MET A 1 22.25 -8.26 4.92
C MET A 1 20.86 -8.03 4.37
N PRO A 2 19.98 -9.04 4.35
CA PRO A 2 18.62 -8.82 3.86
C PRO A 2 17.89 -7.81 4.75
N SER A 3 17.06 -7.01 4.14
CA SER A 3 16.24 -6.04 4.87
C SER A 3 14.82 -6.06 4.33
N ILE A 4 13.86 -5.83 5.22
CA ILE A 4 12.46 -5.74 4.85
C ILE A 4 12.23 -4.55 3.92
N GLN A 5 12.97 -3.46 4.12
CA GLN A 5 12.85 -2.31 3.25
C GLN A 5 13.21 -2.64 1.81
N ASP A 6 14.33 -3.33 1.59
CA ASP A 6 14.79 -3.66 0.24
C ASP A 6 14.02 -4.84 -0.35
N ASP A 7 13.79 -5.88 0.46
CA ASP A 7 13.26 -7.15 -0.03
C ASP A 7 11.73 -7.14 -0.15
N VAL A 8 11.02 -6.32 0.63
CA VAL A 8 9.56 -6.32 0.69
C VAL A 8 9.01 -4.98 0.22
N ARG A 9 9.25 -3.90 0.97
CA ARG A 9 8.68 -2.60 0.59
C ARG A 9 9.20 -2.11 -0.76
N GLY A 10 10.49 -2.27 -1.02
CA GLY A 10 11.07 -1.93 -2.31
C GLY A 10 10.50 -2.76 -3.44
N ALA A 11 10.24 -4.05 -3.19
CA ALA A 11 9.62 -4.93 -4.18
C ALA A 11 8.17 -4.52 -4.47
N ILE A 12 7.41 -4.13 -3.45
CA ILE A 12 6.04 -3.63 -3.63
C ILE A 12 6.07 -2.33 -4.45
N LYS A 13 6.98 -1.43 -4.13
CA LYS A 13 7.15 -0.18 -4.87
C LYS A 13 7.48 -0.45 -6.34
N THR A 14 8.36 -1.42 -6.60
CA THR A 14 8.73 -1.81 -7.96
C THR A 14 7.54 -2.42 -8.70
N ALA A 15 6.75 -3.25 -8.03
CA ALA A 15 5.56 -3.85 -8.63
C ALA A 15 4.54 -2.78 -9.02
N LEU A 16 4.51 -1.66 -8.31
CA LEU A 16 3.58 -0.55 -8.58
C LEU A 16 4.15 0.47 -9.57
N ALA A 17 5.35 0.26 -10.10
CA ALA A 17 5.99 1.23 -11.00
C ALA A 17 5.19 1.52 -12.26
N GLY A 18 4.36 0.57 -12.72
CA GLY A 18 3.52 0.75 -13.90
C GLY A 18 2.21 1.50 -13.63
N VAL A 19 1.90 1.78 -12.38
CA VAL A 19 0.71 2.51 -12.00
C VAL A 19 0.95 4.01 -12.23
N SER A 20 -0.02 4.71 -12.82
CA SER A 20 0.11 6.14 -13.12
C SER A 20 -0.09 6.98 -11.87
N ALA A 21 0.83 6.85 -10.92
CA ALA A 21 0.78 7.55 -9.64
C ALA A 21 2.18 7.60 -9.03
N ASN A 22 2.38 8.54 -8.10
CA ASN A 22 3.61 8.62 -7.32
C ASN A 22 3.55 7.62 -6.18
N VAL A 23 4.55 6.75 -6.08
CA VAL A 23 4.58 5.67 -5.09
C VAL A 23 5.58 6.00 -4.00
N TYR A 24 5.13 5.98 -2.75
CA TYR A 24 5.94 6.26 -1.57
C TYR A 24 5.98 5.03 -0.67
N ASP A 25 7.17 4.62 -0.25
CA ASP A 25 7.34 3.50 0.69
C ASP A 25 7.44 3.96 2.15
N ILE A 26 7.32 5.26 2.38
CA ILE A 26 7.15 5.89 3.69
C ILE A 26 6.10 6.98 3.56
N VAL A 27 5.55 7.43 4.68
CA VAL A 27 4.53 8.50 4.64
C VAL A 27 5.23 9.85 4.38
N PRO A 28 4.95 10.51 3.25
CA PRO A 28 5.54 11.81 2.97
C PRO A 28 4.79 12.92 3.69
N GLU A 29 5.45 14.06 3.88
CA GLU A 29 4.81 15.23 4.49
C GLU A 29 3.74 15.84 3.56
N ALA A 30 4.00 15.84 2.26
CA ALA A 30 3.09 16.40 1.27
C ALA A 30 3.12 15.56 0.00
N PRO A 31 2.29 14.52 -0.09
CA PRO A 31 2.29 13.66 -1.26
C PRO A 31 1.80 14.40 -2.50
N ILE A 32 2.42 14.11 -3.63
CA ILE A 32 1.99 14.63 -4.94
C ILE A 32 0.97 13.64 -5.49
N VAL A 33 -0.28 14.06 -5.59
CA VAL A 33 -1.37 13.19 -6.04
C VAL A 33 -1.48 13.17 -7.57
N PRO A 34 -1.94 12.05 -8.15
CA PRO A 34 -2.33 10.81 -7.49
C PRO A 34 -1.13 10.11 -6.84
N ALA A 35 -1.34 9.52 -5.69
CA ALA A 35 -0.26 8.93 -4.91
C ALA A 35 -0.66 7.58 -4.34
N VAL A 36 0.35 6.74 -4.09
CA VAL A 36 0.20 5.46 -3.42
C VAL A 36 1.22 5.41 -2.30
N VAL A 37 0.77 5.19 -1.07
CA VAL A 37 1.63 5.17 0.11
C VAL A 37 1.60 3.78 0.73
N ILE A 38 2.77 3.21 0.97
CA ILE A 38 2.92 1.89 1.58
C ILE A 38 3.21 2.09 3.07
N VAL A 39 2.31 1.63 3.92
CA VAL A 39 2.38 1.85 5.37
C VAL A 39 2.29 0.51 6.09
N PRO A 40 3.11 0.26 7.13
CA PRO A 40 2.92 -0.92 7.96
C PRO A 40 1.54 -0.94 8.61
N ASP A 41 0.88 -2.11 8.59
CA ASP A 41 -0.42 -2.31 9.21
C ASP A 41 -0.25 -2.86 10.63
N SER A 42 -1.35 -3.02 11.34
CA SER A 42 -1.37 -3.62 12.68
C SER A 42 -2.24 -4.89 12.68
N PRO A 43 -1.75 -6.05 13.12
CA PRO A 43 -0.37 -6.30 13.54
C PRO A 43 0.60 -6.22 12.36
N TYR A 44 1.79 -5.69 12.57
CA TYR A 44 2.76 -5.55 11.48
C TYR A 44 3.36 -6.88 11.09
N MET A 45 3.80 -7.67 12.06
CA MET A 45 4.41 -8.97 11.84
C MET A 45 3.67 -10.05 12.63
N GLU A 46 3.39 -11.17 11.95
CA GLU A 46 2.82 -12.34 12.61
C GLU A 46 3.80 -13.50 12.43
N LEU A 47 4.24 -14.08 13.55
CA LEU A 47 5.20 -15.17 13.53
C LEU A 47 4.53 -16.45 13.03
N GLU A 48 5.13 -17.09 12.04
CA GLU A 48 4.63 -18.35 11.48
C GLU A 48 5.49 -19.56 11.84
N THR A 49 6.74 -19.32 12.30
CA THR A 49 7.66 -20.38 12.65
C THR A 49 8.26 -20.12 14.01
N ILE A 50 8.22 -21.13 14.90
CA ILE A 50 8.72 -21.06 16.27
C ILE A 50 9.78 -22.16 16.45
N GLY A 51 10.95 -21.78 17.02
CA GLY A 51 11.98 -22.72 17.38
C GLY A 51 12.75 -23.32 16.24
N ARG A 52 12.75 -22.69 15.08
CA ARG A 52 13.50 -23.12 13.90
C ARG A 52 14.71 -22.19 13.68
N ALA A 53 15.67 -22.68 12.88
CA ALA A 53 16.83 -21.89 12.51
C ALA A 53 16.44 -20.67 11.67
N ASN A 54 15.42 -20.81 10.83
CA ASN A 54 14.92 -19.73 9.99
C ASN A 54 13.72 -19.05 10.65
N VAL A 55 13.68 -17.73 10.55
CA VAL A 55 12.54 -16.94 11.01
C VAL A 55 11.63 -16.70 9.82
N ARG A 56 10.37 -17.11 9.95
CA ARG A 56 9.35 -16.89 8.94
C ARG A 56 8.24 -16.04 9.54
N VAL A 57 7.92 -14.93 8.88
CA VAL A 57 6.90 -14.02 9.36
C VAL A 57 5.93 -13.68 8.23
N LYS A 58 4.71 -13.31 8.62
CA LYS A 58 3.74 -12.71 7.72
C LYS A 58 3.75 -11.22 8.00
N LEU A 59 4.07 -10.44 6.97
CA LEU A 59 4.10 -8.97 7.08
C LEU A 59 2.80 -8.41 6.55
N ASN A 60 2.22 -7.50 7.29
CA ASN A 60 0.96 -6.85 6.92
C ASN A 60 1.22 -5.38 6.61
N TYR A 61 0.77 -4.96 5.43
CA TYR A 61 0.89 -3.59 4.97
C TYR A 61 -0.45 -3.06 4.54
N THR A 62 -0.60 -1.75 4.65
CA THR A 62 -1.70 -1.01 4.04
C THR A 62 -1.13 -0.21 2.88
N VAL A 63 -1.68 -0.43 1.69
CA VAL A 63 -1.35 0.36 0.51
C VAL A 63 -2.47 1.37 0.34
N THR A 64 -2.18 2.63 0.59
CA THR A 64 -3.17 3.71 0.57
C THR A 64 -3.15 4.41 -0.77
N ALA A 65 -4.28 4.37 -1.48
CA ALA A 65 -4.47 5.13 -2.72
C ALA A 65 -5.00 6.51 -2.38
N CYS A 66 -4.38 7.55 -2.92
CA CYS A 66 -4.73 8.94 -2.64
C CYS A 66 -4.98 9.70 -3.94
N VAL A 67 -6.10 10.42 -4.01
CA VAL A 67 -6.38 11.36 -5.10
C VAL A 67 -6.85 12.69 -4.52
N ALA A 68 -6.77 13.74 -5.34
CA ALA A 68 -7.29 15.05 -4.92
C ALA A 68 -8.80 14.98 -4.71
N TYR A 69 -9.29 15.64 -3.66
CA TYR A 69 -10.71 15.67 -3.34
C TYR A 69 -11.34 16.98 -3.80
N PHE A 70 -12.31 16.88 -4.70
CA PHE A 70 -13.02 18.04 -5.26
C PHE A 70 -14.52 18.03 -4.97
N SER A 71 -14.97 17.21 -4.03
CA SER A 71 -16.39 17.10 -3.65
C SER A 71 -17.32 16.75 -4.81
N ASN A 72 -16.85 15.92 -5.75
CA ASN A 72 -17.64 15.51 -6.90
C ASN A 72 -17.43 14.04 -7.26
N ALA A 73 -18.26 13.54 -8.19
CA ALA A 73 -18.17 12.14 -8.62
C ALA A 73 -16.85 11.81 -9.31
N ALA A 74 -16.18 12.79 -9.91
CA ALA A 74 -14.92 12.55 -10.60
C ALA A 74 -13.81 12.15 -9.63
N SER A 75 -13.81 12.68 -8.41
CA SER A 75 -12.83 12.28 -7.38
C SER A 75 -12.95 10.81 -7.03
N LEU A 76 -14.18 10.34 -6.82
CA LEU A 76 -14.42 8.94 -6.52
C LEU A 76 -14.06 8.04 -7.69
N ASP A 77 -14.43 8.44 -8.91
CA ASP A 77 -14.09 7.69 -10.11
C ASP A 77 -12.57 7.56 -10.29
N ASN A 78 -11.84 8.65 -10.06
CA ASN A 78 -10.38 8.65 -10.13
C ASN A 78 -9.77 7.72 -9.08
N LEU A 79 -10.31 7.73 -7.87
CA LEU A 79 -9.84 6.84 -6.80
C LEU A 79 -10.11 5.38 -7.15
N GLU A 80 -11.30 5.06 -7.67
CA GLU A 80 -11.65 3.71 -8.06
C GLU A 80 -10.74 3.19 -9.16
N LYS A 81 -10.45 4.02 -10.17
CA LYS A 81 -9.52 3.65 -11.25
C LYS A 81 -8.12 3.39 -10.72
N LEU A 82 -7.64 4.23 -9.82
CA LEU A 82 -6.33 4.05 -9.20
C LEU A 82 -6.29 2.77 -8.38
N THR A 83 -7.32 2.51 -7.58
CA THR A 83 -7.42 1.30 -6.75
C THR A 83 -7.37 0.04 -7.61
N ILE A 84 -8.15 -0.01 -8.69
CA ILE A 84 -8.16 -1.16 -9.60
C ILE A 84 -6.79 -1.34 -10.26
N SER A 85 -6.12 -0.26 -10.64
CA SER A 85 -4.78 -0.33 -11.21
C SER A 85 -3.78 -0.93 -10.22
N ILE A 86 -3.87 -0.54 -8.94
CA ILE A 86 -3.02 -1.09 -7.88
C ILE A 86 -3.29 -2.59 -7.70
N LEU A 87 -4.57 -2.98 -7.62
CA LEU A 87 -4.94 -4.38 -7.47
C LEU A 87 -4.44 -5.22 -8.65
N SER A 88 -4.56 -4.71 -9.87
CA SER A 88 -4.06 -5.41 -11.06
C SER A 88 -2.54 -5.57 -11.01
N ALA A 89 -1.81 -4.54 -10.60
CA ALA A 89 -0.36 -4.59 -10.52
C ALA A 89 0.11 -5.59 -9.47
N LEU A 90 -0.57 -5.66 -8.32
CA LEU A 90 -0.18 -6.54 -7.21
C LEU A 90 -0.68 -7.97 -7.40
N SER A 91 -1.77 -8.19 -8.12
CA SER A 91 -2.33 -9.52 -8.31
C SER A 91 -1.43 -10.44 -9.13
N ALA A 92 -0.54 -9.88 -9.93
CA ALA A 92 0.42 -10.66 -10.70
C ALA A 92 1.55 -11.24 -9.84
N SER A 93 1.63 -10.85 -8.58
CA SER A 93 2.68 -11.26 -7.65
C SER A 93 2.10 -12.13 -6.53
N LYS A 94 2.96 -12.57 -5.62
CA LYS A 94 2.60 -13.49 -4.53
C LYS A 94 1.96 -12.82 -3.31
N TYR A 95 1.48 -11.60 -3.45
CA TYR A 95 0.88 -10.87 -2.34
C TYR A 95 -0.56 -11.34 -2.10
N GLU A 96 -0.93 -11.43 -0.83
CA GLU A 96 -2.32 -11.71 -0.43
C GLU A 96 -3.04 -10.38 -0.25
N LEU A 97 -4.00 -10.11 -1.12
CA LEU A 97 -4.85 -8.93 -1.01
C LEU A 97 -6.13 -9.34 -0.28
N SER A 98 -6.46 -8.68 0.81
CA SER A 98 -7.62 -9.08 1.61
C SER A 98 -8.81 -8.17 1.41
N THR A 99 -8.70 -6.89 1.76
CA THR A 99 -9.84 -5.98 1.69
C THR A 99 -9.40 -4.61 1.18
N VAL A 100 -10.37 -3.89 0.60
CA VAL A 100 -10.23 -2.48 0.28
C VAL A 100 -11.23 -1.73 1.14
N GLU A 101 -10.72 -0.82 1.97
CA GLU A 101 -11.57 -0.07 2.88
C GLU A 101 -12.36 1.01 2.15
N ARG A 102 -13.46 1.43 2.76
CA ARG A 102 -14.31 2.48 2.22
C ARG A 102 -13.52 3.77 2.02
N PRO A 103 -13.71 4.46 0.88
CA PRO A 103 -13.07 5.76 0.67
C PRO A 103 -13.43 6.76 1.75
N SER A 104 -12.44 7.53 2.18
CA SER A 104 -12.65 8.57 3.17
C SER A 104 -11.84 9.80 2.81
N VAL A 105 -12.27 10.96 3.32
CA VAL A 105 -11.56 12.21 3.12
C VAL A 105 -10.59 12.39 4.27
N THR A 106 -9.32 12.64 3.94
CA THR A 106 -8.31 12.94 4.95
C THR A 106 -7.56 14.21 4.54
N GLN A 107 -7.00 14.88 5.53
CA GLN A 107 -6.22 16.08 5.29
C GLN A 107 -4.75 15.79 5.57
N ILE A 108 -3.90 16.02 4.57
CA ILE A 108 -2.45 15.92 4.72
C ILE A 108 -1.89 17.30 4.42
N GLY A 109 -1.29 17.92 5.44
CA GLY A 109 -0.90 19.32 5.36
C GLY A 109 -2.14 20.21 5.27
N THR A 110 -2.24 21.01 4.22
CA THR A 110 -3.39 21.90 3.96
C THR A 110 -4.32 21.34 2.88
N THR A 111 -4.04 20.14 2.36
CA THR A 111 -4.77 19.59 1.20
C THR A 111 -5.70 18.47 1.65
N ASN A 112 -6.95 18.52 1.19
CA ASN A 112 -7.92 17.45 1.39
C ASN A 112 -7.74 16.39 0.31
N LEU A 113 -7.61 15.13 0.73
CA LEU A 113 -7.42 14.00 -0.16
C LEU A 113 -8.52 12.97 0.05
N LEU A 114 -8.94 12.34 -1.03
CA LEU A 114 -9.79 11.16 -0.96
C LEU A 114 -8.89 9.95 -0.97
N VAL A 115 -9.00 9.09 0.05
CA VAL A 115 -8.10 7.96 0.23
C VAL A 115 -8.87 6.66 0.41
N SER A 116 -8.23 5.55 0.02
CA SER A 116 -8.75 4.21 0.25
C SER A 116 -7.59 3.31 0.61
N ASP A 117 -7.76 2.50 1.67
CA ASP A 117 -6.73 1.59 2.15
C ASP A 117 -6.95 0.19 1.59
N ILE A 118 -5.90 -0.37 1.01
CA ILE A 118 -5.88 -1.74 0.51
C ILE A 118 -5.00 -2.55 1.46
N ARG A 119 -5.55 -3.59 2.08
CA ARG A 119 -4.79 -4.44 2.99
C ARG A 119 -4.08 -5.53 2.22
N LEU A 120 -2.80 -5.66 2.51
CA LEU A 120 -1.88 -6.55 1.81
C LEU A 120 -1.07 -7.35 2.81
N SER A 121 -0.85 -8.63 2.52
CA SER A 121 0.03 -9.46 3.33
C SER A 121 1.06 -10.16 2.44
N VAL A 122 2.26 -10.34 2.97
CA VAL A 122 3.33 -11.05 2.28
C VAL A 122 4.13 -11.85 3.30
N ARG A 123 4.54 -13.06 2.90
CA ARG A 123 5.38 -13.90 3.75
C ARG A 123 6.84 -13.58 3.48
N TYR A 124 7.60 -13.47 4.56
CA TYR A 124 9.02 -13.16 4.51
C TYR A 124 9.79 -14.16 5.37
N GLU A 125 10.86 -14.68 4.84
CA GLU A 125 11.74 -15.63 5.52
C GLU A 125 13.17 -15.13 5.51
N GLN A 126 13.80 -15.21 6.67
CA GLN A 126 15.17 -14.76 6.83
C GLN A 126 16.02 -15.83 7.53
#